data_e11ec21c3ef170b57ff8cd46bb608ae6
#
_entry.id   e11ec21c3ef170b57ff8cd46bb608ae6
#
_cell.length_a   1.000
_cell.length_b   1.000
_cell.length_c   1.000
_cell.angle_alpha   90.00
_cell.angle_beta   90.00
_cell.angle_gamma   90.00
#
_symmetry.space_group_name_H-M   'P 1'
#
loop_
_entity.id
_entity.type
_entity.pdbx_description
1 polymer ?
#
loop_
_entity_poly.entity_id
_entity_poly.type
_entity_poly.pdbx_seq_one_letter_code
_entity_poly.pdbx_strand_id
1 'polypeptide(L)'
;AAVRGHLPGPRPPGTARAAAAATTRLENLLAAARGPGAAADAALRSMLAVAAVNTTVAALPRAAAWCADARLWDQAADDRLRPALVGELLRVVAPSPLLPRVAAAGADLDGCPVRAGDRLILVARHAARAHREPPDARHPAPPAVAQLVFGAGTHACPGARLARAQLDDTLAALAPHRPTVVRARVDRGAALPGWRSLTVRATDGHRSQEDR
;
A
#
# COMPACT_ATOMS: atom_id res chain seq x y z
N ALA A 1 5.44 6.63 13.35
CA ALA A 1 5.49 6.11 14.74
C ALA A 1 4.18 5.38 15.10
N ALA A 2 2.99 6.00 14.95
CA ALA A 2 1.70 5.42 15.35
C ALA A 2 1.44 4.03 14.74
N VAL A 3 1.72 3.83 13.45
CA VAL A 3 1.51 2.55 12.75
C VAL A 3 2.28 1.39 13.37
N ARG A 4 3.48 1.63 13.89
CA ARG A 4 4.28 0.58 14.54
C ARG A 4 3.66 -0.01 15.79
N GLY A 5 2.81 0.76 16.47
CA GLY A 5 2.07 0.28 17.64
C GLY A 5 1.11 -0.87 17.33
N HIS A 6 0.61 -0.94 16.10
CA HIS A 6 -0.44 -1.87 15.67
C HIS A 6 0.07 -3.06 14.86
N LEU A 7 1.35 -3.07 14.45
CA LEU A 7 1.91 -4.17 13.66
C LEU A 7 2.51 -5.26 14.56
N PRO A 8 2.38 -6.55 14.17
CA PRO A 8 3.02 -7.65 14.88
C PRO A 8 4.54 -7.61 14.70
N GLY A 9 5.28 -8.08 15.69
CA GLY A 9 6.73 -8.24 15.63
C GLY A 9 7.47 -7.56 16.79
N PRO A 10 8.79 -7.78 16.88
CA PRO A 10 9.62 -7.18 17.91
C PRO A 10 9.65 -5.65 17.75
N ARG A 11 9.50 -4.95 18.86
CA ARG A 11 9.48 -3.48 18.89
C ARG A 11 10.76 -2.97 19.53
N PRO A 12 11.47 -2.02 18.88
CA PRO A 12 12.59 -1.35 19.55
C PRO A 12 12.15 -0.68 20.86
N PRO A 13 13.02 -0.58 21.87
CA PRO A 13 12.74 0.16 23.10
C PRO A 13 12.23 1.57 22.80
N GLY A 14 11.24 2.04 23.57
CA GLY A 14 10.65 3.37 23.39
C GLY A 14 9.64 3.53 22.25
N THR A 15 9.51 2.55 21.34
CA THR A 15 8.57 2.64 20.20
C THR A 15 7.12 2.80 20.66
N ALA A 16 6.71 2.13 21.74
CA ALA A 16 5.34 2.22 22.26
C ALA A 16 5.03 3.64 22.76
N ARG A 17 5.94 4.24 23.51
CA ARG A 17 5.80 5.63 24.00
C ARG A 17 5.76 6.63 22.86
N ALA A 18 6.66 6.49 21.88
CA ALA A 18 6.69 7.37 20.70
C ALA A 18 5.42 7.21 19.84
N ALA A 19 4.89 5.99 19.71
CA ALA A 19 3.64 5.73 19.00
C ALA A 19 2.45 6.38 19.73
N ALA A 20 2.33 6.20 21.04
CA ALA A 20 1.27 6.80 21.85
C ALA A 20 1.31 8.33 21.76
N ALA A 21 2.46 8.96 21.96
CA ALA A 21 2.62 10.41 21.85
C ALA A 21 2.25 10.93 20.44
N ALA A 22 2.63 10.22 19.38
CA ALA A 22 2.28 10.59 18.01
C ALA A 22 0.77 10.45 17.74
N THR A 23 0.12 9.44 18.30
CA THR A 23 -1.34 9.25 18.19
C THR A 23 -2.07 10.38 18.90
N THR A 24 -1.73 10.67 20.16
CA THR A 24 -2.33 11.78 20.92
C THR A 24 -2.16 13.12 20.20
N ARG A 25 -0.96 13.39 19.66
CA ARG A 25 -0.71 14.63 18.90
C ARG A 25 -1.60 14.71 17.65
N LEU A 26 -1.75 13.61 16.91
CA LEU A 26 -2.60 13.57 15.73
C LEU A 26 -4.07 13.79 16.09
N GLU A 27 -4.56 13.13 17.14
CA GLU A 27 -5.93 13.30 17.65
C GLU A 27 -6.21 14.75 18.05
N ASN A 28 -5.28 15.38 18.77
CA ASN A 28 -5.40 16.79 19.15
C ASN A 28 -5.45 17.72 17.94
N LEU A 29 -4.61 17.48 16.92
CA LEU A 29 -4.64 18.27 15.67
C LEU A 29 -5.95 18.11 14.93
N LEU A 30 -6.48 16.89 14.86
CA LEU A 30 -7.77 16.60 14.19
C LEU A 30 -8.97 17.17 14.98
N ALA A 31 -8.89 17.21 16.31
CA ALA A 31 -9.90 17.84 17.15
C ALA A 31 -9.88 19.36 16.99
N ALA A 32 -8.70 19.98 17.02
CA ALA A 32 -8.54 21.43 16.86
C ALA A 32 -9.07 21.94 15.51
N ALA A 33 -8.97 21.15 14.46
CA ALA A 33 -9.41 21.52 13.11
C ALA A 33 -10.93 21.62 12.95
N ARG A 34 -11.76 21.13 13.93
CA ARG A 34 -13.22 21.05 13.79
C ARG A 34 -14.05 21.67 14.93
N GLY A 35 -13.45 22.18 15.98
CA GLY A 35 -14.17 22.81 17.08
C GLY A 35 -14.80 21.82 18.09
N PRO A 36 -15.55 22.33 19.11
CA PRO A 36 -16.08 21.53 20.19
C PRO A 36 -17.13 20.52 19.73
N GLY A 37 -17.07 19.29 20.23
CA GLY A 37 -17.96 18.16 19.91
C GLY A 37 -17.33 17.05 19.06
N ALA A 38 -16.11 17.23 18.55
CA ALA A 38 -15.46 16.30 17.62
C ALA A 38 -14.71 15.13 18.29
N ALA A 39 -14.72 15.00 19.60
CA ALA A 39 -13.87 14.05 20.34
C ALA A 39 -14.20 12.57 20.05
N ALA A 40 -15.49 12.22 19.91
CA ALA A 40 -15.93 10.83 19.71
C ALA A 40 -15.38 10.22 18.39
N ASP A 41 -15.14 11.04 17.38
CA ASP A 41 -14.63 10.62 16.08
C ASP A 41 -13.10 10.73 15.93
N ALA A 42 -12.39 11.31 16.88
CA ALA A 42 -10.97 11.65 16.75
C ALA A 42 -10.10 10.39 16.54
N ALA A 43 -10.38 9.32 17.29
CA ALA A 43 -9.67 8.06 17.17
C ALA A 43 -9.88 7.41 15.81
N LEU A 44 -11.10 7.36 15.30
CA LEU A 44 -11.41 6.84 13.97
C LEU A 44 -10.73 7.65 12.87
N ARG A 45 -10.78 8.97 12.96
CA ARG A 45 -10.11 9.87 12.01
C ARG A 45 -8.60 9.72 12.02
N SER A 46 -8.02 9.62 13.22
CA SER A 46 -6.59 9.36 13.40
C SER A 46 -6.20 8.04 12.73
N MET A 47 -6.96 6.99 12.96
CA MET A 47 -6.77 5.70 12.31
C MET A 47 -6.86 5.81 10.79
N LEU A 48 -7.89 6.48 10.26
CA LEU A 48 -8.07 6.65 8.81
C LEU A 48 -6.94 7.47 8.19
N ALA A 49 -6.52 8.56 8.82
CA ALA A 49 -5.41 9.39 8.35
C ALA A 49 -4.09 8.60 8.32
N VAL A 50 -3.80 7.85 9.38
CA VAL A 50 -2.61 7.00 9.46
C VAL A 50 -2.65 5.90 8.40
N ALA A 51 -3.79 5.24 8.24
CA ALA A 51 -3.97 4.16 7.26
C ALA A 51 -3.81 4.68 5.83
N ALA A 52 -4.48 5.78 5.48
CA ALA A 52 -4.44 6.35 4.13
C ALA A 52 -3.05 6.85 3.73
N VAL A 53 -2.39 7.63 4.61
CA VAL A 53 -1.08 8.23 4.29
C VAL A 53 0.01 7.17 4.21
N ASN A 54 0.14 6.29 5.21
CA ASN A 54 1.27 5.37 5.26
C ASN A 54 1.22 4.30 4.18
N THR A 55 0.04 3.79 3.86
CA THR A 55 -0.11 2.77 2.80
C THR A 55 0.13 3.37 1.41
N THR A 56 -0.35 4.59 1.17
CA THR A 56 -0.12 5.31 -0.09
C THR A 56 1.36 5.63 -0.29
N VAL A 57 2.02 6.20 0.73
CA VAL A 57 3.47 6.49 0.69
C VAL A 57 4.29 5.22 0.49
N ALA A 58 3.86 4.08 1.03
CA ALA A 58 4.51 2.81 0.79
C ALA A 58 4.23 2.23 -0.60
N ALA A 59 3.03 2.45 -1.16
CA ALA A 59 2.60 1.84 -2.42
C ALA A 59 3.14 2.56 -3.65
N LEU A 60 2.92 3.88 -3.76
CA LEU A 60 3.15 4.63 -5.00
C LEU A 60 4.61 4.55 -5.48
N PRO A 61 5.65 4.80 -4.63
CA PRO A 61 7.02 4.72 -5.09
C PRO A 61 7.45 3.30 -5.47
N ARG A 62 6.86 2.28 -4.81
CA ARG A 62 7.17 0.88 -5.13
C ARG A 62 6.52 0.45 -6.45
N ALA A 63 5.32 0.93 -6.73
CA ALA A 63 4.66 0.70 -8.03
C ALA A 63 5.42 1.39 -9.16
N ALA A 64 5.87 2.63 -8.97
CA ALA A 64 6.71 3.34 -9.94
C ALA A 64 8.04 2.61 -10.20
N ALA A 65 8.70 2.11 -9.15
CA ALA A 65 9.90 1.30 -9.29
C ALA A 65 9.63 0.00 -10.08
N TRP A 66 8.52 -0.69 -9.83
CA TRP A 66 8.09 -1.84 -10.63
C TRP A 66 7.91 -1.51 -12.11
N CYS A 67 7.24 -0.39 -12.42
CA CYS A 67 7.07 0.06 -13.81
C CYS A 67 8.41 0.31 -14.49
N ALA A 68 9.37 0.90 -13.78
CA ALA A 68 10.71 1.15 -14.29
C ALA A 68 11.48 -0.16 -14.53
N ASP A 69 11.53 -1.04 -13.53
CA ASP A 69 12.34 -2.27 -13.57
C ASP A 69 11.76 -3.30 -14.56
N ALA A 70 10.44 -3.44 -14.62
CA ALA A 70 9.76 -4.37 -15.51
C ALA A 70 9.35 -3.76 -16.87
N ARG A 71 9.75 -2.51 -17.16
CA ARG A 71 9.46 -1.80 -18.42
C ARG A 71 7.97 -1.71 -18.75
N LEU A 72 7.15 -1.40 -17.74
CA LEU A 72 5.68 -1.38 -17.87
C LEU A 72 5.12 -0.02 -18.31
N TRP A 73 5.96 0.95 -18.66
CA TRP A 73 5.50 2.31 -18.99
C TRP A 73 4.60 2.36 -20.23
N ASP A 74 4.75 1.42 -21.19
CA ASP A 74 3.81 1.32 -22.32
C ASP A 74 2.41 0.92 -21.87
N GLN A 75 2.31 -0.01 -20.90
CA GLN A 75 1.04 -0.39 -20.31
C GLN A 75 0.44 0.74 -19.44
N ALA A 76 1.30 1.51 -18.78
CA ALA A 76 0.89 2.66 -17.98
C ALA A 76 0.39 3.84 -18.84
N ALA A 77 0.96 4.02 -20.04
CA ALA A 77 0.55 5.05 -20.99
C ALA A 77 -0.77 4.74 -21.72
N ASP A 78 -1.12 3.46 -21.82
CA ASP A 78 -2.35 3.02 -22.48
C ASP A 78 -3.54 3.13 -21.53
N ASP A 79 -4.48 4.04 -21.82
CA ASP A 79 -5.67 4.28 -21.00
C ASP A 79 -6.57 3.04 -20.84
N ARG A 80 -6.48 2.07 -21.77
CA ARG A 80 -7.25 0.81 -21.70
C ARG A 80 -6.57 -0.22 -20.80
N LEU A 81 -5.24 -0.25 -20.77
CA LEU A 81 -4.46 -1.20 -19.97
C LEU A 81 -4.18 -0.68 -18.56
N ARG A 82 -4.06 0.64 -18.39
CA ARG A 82 -3.66 1.24 -17.09
C ARG A 82 -4.54 0.81 -15.92
N PRO A 83 -5.88 0.72 -16.00
CA PRO A 83 -6.70 0.24 -14.87
C PRO A 83 -6.38 -1.19 -14.46
N ALA A 84 -6.07 -2.08 -15.39
CA ALA A 84 -5.64 -3.44 -15.10
C ALA A 84 -4.23 -3.45 -14.48
N LEU A 85 -3.31 -2.63 -15.01
CA LEU A 85 -1.96 -2.46 -14.44
C LEU A 85 -2.00 -1.95 -13.01
N VAL A 86 -2.89 -1.02 -12.68
CA VAL A 86 -3.11 -0.54 -11.30
C VAL A 86 -3.47 -1.70 -10.38
N GLY A 87 -4.39 -2.57 -10.79
CA GLY A 87 -4.75 -3.77 -10.04
C GLY A 87 -3.56 -4.70 -9.81
N GLU A 88 -2.79 -4.95 -10.85
CA GLU A 88 -1.61 -5.81 -10.84
C GLU A 88 -0.49 -5.25 -9.96
N LEU A 89 -0.20 -3.97 -10.06
CA LEU A 89 0.81 -3.31 -9.22
C LEU A 89 0.42 -3.31 -7.75
N LEU A 90 -0.85 -3.03 -7.41
CA LEU A 90 -1.33 -3.11 -6.03
C LEU A 90 -1.23 -4.54 -5.50
N ARG A 91 -1.52 -5.55 -6.33
CA ARG A 91 -1.38 -6.96 -5.98
C ARG A 91 0.04 -7.32 -5.59
N VAL A 92 1.04 -6.96 -6.38
CA VAL A 92 2.46 -7.30 -6.11
C VAL A 92 3.11 -6.42 -5.06
N VAL A 93 2.71 -5.15 -4.98
CA VAL A 93 3.23 -4.22 -3.98
C VAL A 93 2.70 -4.55 -2.58
N ALA A 94 1.39 -4.85 -2.46
CA ALA A 94 0.73 -5.16 -1.18
C ALA A 94 1.29 -4.32 -0.01
N PRO A 95 0.87 -3.04 0.16
CA PRO A 95 1.47 -2.12 1.14
C PRO A 95 1.45 -2.68 2.57
N SER A 96 0.37 -3.39 2.93
CA SER A 96 0.23 -4.13 4.19
C SER A 96 0.34 -5.63 3.89
N PRO A 97 1.56 -6.19 3.81
CA PRO A 97 1.75 -7.58 3.36
C PRO A 97 1.27 -8.61 4.38
N LEU A 98 1.15 -8.23 5.64
CA LEU A 98 0.74 -9.07 6.75
C LEU A 98 -0.49 -8.48 7.43
N LEU A 99 -1.54 -9.26 7.55
CA LEU A 99 -2.79 -8.86 8.18
C LEU A 99 -3.04 -9.73 9.42
N PRO A 100 -2.80 -9.21 10.65
CA PRO A 100 -3.06 -9.94 11.87
C PRO A 100 -4.57 -10.13 12.08
N ARG A 101 -4.94 -11.29 12.59
CA ARG A 101 -6.31 -11.67 12.96
C ARG A 101 -6.28 -12.43 14.29
N VAL A 102 -7.45 -12.53 14.90
CA VAL A 102 -7.71 -13.41 16.04
C VAL A 102 -8.88 -14.30 15.66
N ALA A 103 -8.77 -15.59 15.85
CA ALA A 103 -9.86 -16.53 15.58
C ALA A 103 -11.01 -16.29 16.55
N ALA A 104 -12.20 -16.00 16.04
CA ALA A 104 -13.39 -15.79 16.85
C ALA A 104 -13.99 -17.11 17.36
N ALA A 105 -13.77 -18.20 16.64
CA ALA A 105 -14.24 -19.55 16.95
C ALA A 105 -13.19 -20.58 16.51
N GLY A 106 -13.36 -21.82 16.97
CA GLY A 106 -12.59 -22.94 16.45
C GLY A 106 -12.92 -23.22 14.99
N ALA A 107 -11.92 -23.58 14.21
CA ALA A 107 -12.05 -23.92 12.80
C ALA A 107 -10.95 -24.90 12.39
N ASP A 108 -11.13 -25.53 11.24
CA ASP A 108 -10.06 -26.26 10.56
C ASP A 108 -9.66 -25.48 9.30
N LEU A 109 -8.38 -25.23 9.15
CA LEU A 109 -7.80 -24.58 7.98
C LEU A 109 -6.94 -25.57 7.23
N ASP A 110 -7.55 -26.32 6.32
CA ASP A 110 -6.87 -27.31 5.45
C ASP A 110 -6.08 -28.34 6.25
N GLY A 111 -6.72 -28.96 7.25
CA GLY A 111 -6.14 -29.94 8.16
C GLY A 111 -5.38 -29.33 9.35
N CYS A 112 -5.29 -28.01 9.46
CA CYS A 112 -4.68 -27.32 10.59
C CYS A 112 -5.76 -26.83 11.56
N PRO A 113 -5.87 -27.42 12.77
CA PRO A 113 -6.87 -27.00 13.75
C PRO A 113 -6.54 -25.62 14.32
N VAL A 114 -7.51 -24.73 14.27
CA VAL A 114 -7.45 -23.38 14.86
C VAL A 114 -8.44 -23.31 16.02
N ARG A 115 -8.02 -22.78 17.16
CA ARG A 115 -8.86 -22.56 18.33
C ARG A 115 -9.32 -21.13 18.44
N ALA A 116 -10.45 -20.91 19.09
CA ALA A 116 -10.87 -19.55 19.45
C ALA A 116 -9.77 -18.86 20.27
N GLY A 117 -9.46 -17.60 19.91
CA GLY A 117 -8.39 -16.83 20.52
C GLY A 117 -7.02 -16.99 19.87
N ASP A 118 -6.83 -17.94 18.98
CA ASP A 118 -5.55 -18.12 18.27
C ASP A 118 -5.23 -16.87 17.40
N ARG A 119 -3.95 -16.52 17.39
CA ARG A 119 -3.43 -15.40 16.58
C ARG A 119 -3.04 -15.91 15.20
N LEU A 120 -3.66 -15.34 14.18
CA LEU A 120 -3.44 -15.67 12.79
C LEU A 120 -2.74 -14.52 12.08
N ILE A 121 -1.86 -14.84 11.14
CA ILE A 121 -1.24 -13.85 10.24
C ILE A 121 -1.58 -14.24 8.82
N LEU A 122 -2.42 -13.41 8.17
CA LEU A 122 -2.73 -13.57 6.76
C LEU A 122 -1.64 -12.91 5.94
N VAL A 123 -1.01 -13.68 5.05
CA VAL A 123 0.03 -13.17 4.16
C VAL A 123 -0.61 -12.73 2.85
N ALA A 124 -1.01 -11.45 2.78
CA ALA A 124 -1.75 -10.88 1.65
C ALA A 124 -1.05 -11.10 0.30
N ARG A 125 0.28 -11.01 0.26
CA ARG A 125 1.05 -11.24 -0.96
C ARG A 125 0.96 -12.68 -1.47
N HIS A 126 0.88 -13.66 -0.58
CA HIS A 126 0.68 -15.07 -0.95
C HIS A 126 -0.73 -15.30 -1.46
N ALA A 127 -1.74 -14.80 -0.75
CA ALA A 127 -3.13 -14.88 -1.19
C ALA A 127 -3.33 -14.24 -2.58
N ALA A 128 -2.68 -13.12 -2.84
CA ALA A 128 -2.73 -12.41 -4.12
C ALA A 128 -1.74 -12.98 -5.19
N ARG A 129 -1.12 -14.12 -4.96
CA ARG A 129 -0.15 -14.78 -5.86
C ARG A 129 1.02 -13.90 -6.32
N ALA A 130 1.35 -12.87 -5.54
CA ALA A 130 2.40 -11.90 -5.88
C ALA A 130 3.81 -12.51 -6.00
N HIS A 131 4.02 -13.69 -5.45
CA HIS A 131 5.27 -14.44 -5.49
C HIS A 131 5.42 -15.36 -6.71
N ARG A 132 4.35 -15.55 -7.48
CA ARG A 132 4.32 -16.47 -8.63
C ARG A 132 4.26 -15.73 -9.97
N GLU A 133 3.57 -14.61 -10.00
CA GLU A 133 3.22 -13.91 -11.24
C GLU A 133 3.63 -12.44 -11.15
N PRO A 134 4.54 -11.97 -12.04
CA PRO A 134 4.86 -10.55 -12.16
C PRO A 134 3.61 -9.76 -12.62
N PRO A 135 3.58 -8.44 -12.41
CA PRO A 135 2.45 -7.61 -12.86
C PRO A 135 2.43 -7.50 -14.38
N ASP A 136 1.29 -7.81 -14.99
CA ASP A 136 1.06 -7.64 -16.43
C ASP A 136 -0.41 -7.30 -16.69
N ALA A 137 -0.66 -6.10 -17.23
CA ALA A 137 -2.01 -5.66 -17.58
C ALA A 137 -2.62 -6.38 -18.78
N ARG A 138 -1.81 -7.05 -19.60
CA ARG A 138 -2.30 -7.84 -20.74
C ARG A 138 -2.86 -9.19 -20.29
N HIS A 139 -2.35 -9.71 -19.17
CA HIS A 139 -2.78 -10.98 -18.58
C HIS A 139 -3.00 -10.79 -17.07
N PRO A 140 -3.97 -9.93 -16.66
CA PRO A 140 -4.16 -9.60 -15.27
C PRO A 140 -4.66 -10.80 -14.47
N ALA A 141 -4.26 -10.89 -13.21
CA ALA A 141 -4.84 -11.84 -12.28
C ALA A 141 -6.36 -11.64 -12.17
N PRO A 142 -7.13 -12.69 -11.87
CA PRO A 142 -8.57 -12.55 -11.66
C PRO A 142 -8.88 -11.43 -10.65
N PRO A 143 -9.89 -10.58 -10.89
CA PRO A 143 -10.20 -9.45 -10.00
C PRO A 143 -10.39 -9.85 -8.53
N ALA A 144 -10.97 -11.03 -8.28
CA ALA A 144 -11.11 -11.57 -6.93
C ALA A 144 -9.77 -11.80 -6.23
N VAL A 145 -8.73 -12.24 -6.97
CA VAL A 145 -7.37 -12.42 -6.44
C VAL A 145 -6.70 -11.07 -6.20
N ALA A 146 -6.76 -10.15 -7.17
CA ALA A 146 -6.19 -8.81 -7.02
C ALA A 146 -6.83 -8.03 -5.88
N GLN A 147 -8.12 -8.26 -5.58
CA GLN A 147 -8.83 -7.63 -4.48
C GLN A 147 -8.32 -8.06 -3.09
N LEU A 148 -7.70 -9.23 -2.95
CA LEU A 148 -7.31 -9.79 -1.64
C LEU A 148 -6.31 -8.91 -0.89
N VAL A 149 -5.54 -8.07 -1.56
CA VAL A 149 -4.64 -7.10 -0.90
C VAL A 149 -5.39 -6.04 -0.10
N PHE A 150 -6.66 -5.82 -0.41
CA PHE A 150 -7.54 -4.91 0.32
C PHE A 150 -8.40 -5.62 1.39
N GLY A 151 -8.22 -6.94 1.55
CA GLY A 151 -9.03 -7.76 2.43
C GLY A 151 -10.44 -8.01 1.87
N ALA A 152 -11.24 -8.67 2.68
CA ALA A 152 -12.60 -9.06 2.34
C ALA A 152 -13.54 -8.95 3.56
N GLY A 153 -14.84 -9.02 3.33
CA GLY A 153 -15.87 -8.96 4.37
C GLY A 153 -15.95 -7.60 5.06
N THR A 154 -16.34 -7.61 6.32
CA THR A 154 -16.53 -6.39 7.13
C THR A 154 -15.25 -5.57 7.34
N HIS A 155 -14.09 -6.17 7.13
CA HIS A 155 -12.78 -5.53 7.26
C HIS A 155 -12.14 -5.22 5.90
N ALA A 156 -12.90 -5.22 4.81
CA ALA A 156 -12.38 -4.76 3.53
C ALA A 156 -11.93 -3.30 3.61
N CYS A 157 -10.87 -2.96 2.88
CA CYS A 157 -10.31 -1.61 2.91
C CYS A 157 -11.33 -0.58 2.38
N PRO A 158 -11.76 0.40 3.20
CA PRO A 158 -12.68 1.44 2.74
C PRO A 158 -12.06 2.39 1.71
N GLY A 159 -10.70 2.48 1.69
CA GLY A 159 -9.93 3.31 0.79
C GLY A 159 -9.55 2.65 -0.54
N ALA A 160 -10.04 1.45 -0.86
CA ALA A 160 -9.61 0.70 -2.04
C ALA A 160 -9.82 1.46 -3.36
N ARG A 161 -10.95 2.18 -3.50
CA ARG A 161 -11.23 3.02 -4.68
C ARG A 161 -10.26 4.19 -4.78
N LEU A 162 -10.04 4.88 -3.66
CA LEU A 162 -9.10 6.01 -3.59
C LEU A 162 -7.67 5.57 -3.91
N ALA A 163 -7.22 4.44 -3.36
CA ALA A 163 -5.89 3.91 -3.62
C ALA A 163 -5.68 3.59 -5.11
N ARG A 164 -6.70 3.04 -5.78
CA ARG A 164 -6.65 2.79 -7.22
C ARG A 164 -6.58 4.09 -8.02
N ALA A 165 -7.42 5.07 -7.70
CA ALA A 165 -7.42 6.36 -8.38
C ALA A 165 -6.08 7.08 -8.22
N GLN A 166 -5.54 7.14 -7.00
CA GLN A 166 -4.23 7.76 -6.75
C GLN A 166 -3.09 7.10 -7.52
N LEU A 167 -3.11 5.78 -7.63
CA LEU A 167 -2.09 5.06 -8.41
C LEU A 167 -2.30 5.28 -9.90
N ASP A 168 -3.54 5.24 -10.39
CA ASP A 168 -3.86 5.53 -11.80
C ASP A 168 -3.36 6.92 -12.21
N ASP A 169 -3.72 7.96 -11.46
CA ASP A 169 -3.27 9.34 -11.69
C ASP A 169 -1.73 9.44 -11.65
N THR A 170 -1.09 8.75 -10.70
CA THR A 170 0.38 8.74 -10.59
C THR A 170 1.02 8.10 -11.81
N LEU A 171 0.49 6.98 -12.28
CA LEU A 171 1.02 6.28 -13.48
C LEU A 171 0.77 7.10 -14.74
N ALA A 172 -0.41 7.69 -14.88
CA ALA A 172 -0.73 8.57 -16.00
C ALA A 172 0.24 9.76 -16.09
N ALA A 173 0.55 10.38 -14.95
CA ALA A 173 1.48 11.50 -14.87
C ALA A 173 2.94 11.09 -15.14
N LEU A 174 3.36 9.90 -14.75
CA LEU A 174 4.74 9.42 -14.92
C LEU A 174 4.99 8.78 -16.29
N ALA A 175 4.00 8.17 -16.89
CA ALA A 175 4.15 7.39 -18.13
C ALA A 175 4.79 8.16 -19.30
N PRO A 176 4.47 9.45 -19.57
CA PRO A 176 5.13 10.22 -20.62
C PRO A 176 6.64 10.38 -20.41
N HIS A 177 7.07 10.41 -19.16
CA HIS A 177 8.47 10.61 -18.78
C HIS A 177 9.28 9.32 -18.69
N ARG A 178 8.62 8.15 -18.68
CA ARG A 178 9.25 6.81 -18.60
C ARG A 178 10.40 6.74 -17.60
N PRO A 179 10.21 7.16 -16.34
CA PRO A 179 11.32 7.31 -15.43
C PRO A 179 12.03 5.99 -15.15
N THR A 180 13.36 6.05 -15.03
CA THR A 180 14.21 4.95 -14.60
C THR A 180 14.70 5.18 -13.17
N VAL A 181 14.92 4.10 -12.42
CA VAL A 181 15.43 4.19 -11.05
C VAL A 181 16.93 4.43 -11.09
N VAL A 182 17.37 5.57 -10.53
CA VAL A 182 18.79 5.93 -10.39
C VAL A 182 19.34 5.44 -9.06
N ARG A 183 18.54 5.60 -7.98
CA ARG A 183 18.95 5.23 -6.63
C ARG A 183 17.72 4.87 -5.80
N ALA A 184 17.83 3.77 -5.08
CA ALA A 184 16.81 3.35 -4.12
C ALA A 184 17.48 3.03 -2.77
N ARG A 185 16.88 3.52 -1.68
CA ARG A 185 17.30 3.21 -0.30
C ARG A 185 16.08 2.72 0.47
N VAL A 186 16.12 1.48 0.93
CA VAL A 186 15.05 0.89 1.74
C VAL A 186 14.98 1.58 3.10
N ASP A 187 13.77 1.87 3.56
CA ASP A 187 13.54 2.29 4.94
C ASP A 187 13.37 1.05 5.84
N ARG A 188 14.46 0.60 6.42
CA ARG A 188 14.45 -0.50 7.39
C ARG A 188 13.77 -0.14 8.71
N GLY A 189 13.55 1.15 8.92
CA GLY A 189 12.88 1.70 10.10
C GLY A 189 11.38 1.91 9.90
N ALA A 190 10.83 1.81 8.69
CA ALA A 190 9.42 2.00 8.44
C ALA A 190 8.55 0.88 9.01
N ALA A 191 7.31 1.21 9.31
CA ALA A 191 6.31 0.24 9.78
C ALA A 191 5.79 -0.64 8.63
N LEU A 192 5.79 -0.12 7.41
CA LEU A 192 5.40 -0.80 6.19
C LEU A 192 6.60 -0.85 5.23
N PRO A 193 6.68 -1.85 4.36
CA PRO A 193 7.74 -1.91 3.34
C PRO A 193 7.72 -0.66 2.46
N GLY A 194 8.83 0.03 2.35
CA GLY A 194 8.92 1.27 1.58
C GLY A 194 10.35 1.72 1.36
N TRP A 195 10.46 2.79 0.61
CA TRP A 195 11.72 3.46 0.35
C TRP A 195 11.92 4.61 1.34
N ARG A 196 13.12 4.72 1.90
CA ARG A 196 13.57 5.93 2.59
C ARG A 196 13.80 7.07 1.59
N SER A 197 14.31 6.71 0.42
CA SER A 197 14.41 7.59 -0.74
C SER A 197 14.41 6.76 -2.02
N LEU A 198 13.69 7.24 -3.02
CA LEU A 198 13.69 6.72 -4.38
C LEU A 198 13.99 7.90 -5.30
N THR A 199 15.11 7.85 -6.01
CA THR A 199 15.49 8.84 -7.02
C THR A 199 15.26 8.24 -8.39
N VAL A 200 14.47 8.91 -9.19
CA VAL A 200 14.19 8.54 -10.57
C VAL A 200 14.67 9.62 -11.51
N ARG A 201 14.96 9.25 -12.76
CA ARG A 201 15.31 10.17 -13.85
C ARG A 201 14.34 9.94 -14.98
N ALA A 202 13.76 11.02 -15.50
CA ALA A 202 13.02 10.96 -16.74
C ALA A 202 13.95 10.47 -17.86
N THR A 203 13.47 9.56 -18.67
CA THR A 203 14.12 9.24 -19.95
C THR A 203 13.59 10.25 -20.93
N ASP A 204 14.45 11.07 -21.53
CA ASP A 204 14.07 12.04 -22.55
C ASP A 204 13.48 11.32 -23.76
N GLY A 205 12.20 11.07 -23.68
CA GLY A 205 11.39 10.57 -24.79
C GLY A 205 10.68 11.75 -25.43
N HIS A 206 11.34 12.41 -26.37
CA HIS A 206 10.81 13.39 -27.31
C HIS A 206 11.51 14.76 -27.29
N ARG A 207 12.81 14.76 -27.51
CA ARG A 207 13.43 15.87 -28.24
C ARG A 207 13.84 15.35 -29.61
N SER A 208 12.89 15.26 -30.52
CA SER A 208 13.19 15.06 -31.93
C SER A 208 11.94 15.35 -32.72
N GLN A 209 11.73 16.59 -33.14
CA GLN A 209 11.15 17.01 -34.42
C GLN A 209 10.44 18.36 -34.37
N GLU A 210 11.11 19.37 -33.83
CA GLU A 210 10.69 20.76 -34.15
C GLU A 210 11.92 21.66 -34.37
N ASP A 211 12.93 21.18 -35.12
CA ASP A 211 13.96 22.03 -35.72
C ASP A 211 14.55 21.32 -36.95
N ARG A 212 13.76 21.33 -38.03
CA ARG A 212 14.25 21.28 -39.43
C ARG A 212 13.29 21.96 -40.37
#